data_1e5ec54885ebc7b91b3f5a6c95bdf150
#
_entry.id   1e5ec54885ebc7b91b3f5a6c95bdf150
#
_cell.length_a   1.000
_cell.length_b   1.000
_cell.length_c   1.000
_cell.angle_alpha   90.00
_cell.angle_beta   90.00
_cell.angle_gamma   90.00
#
_symmetry.space_group_name_H-M   'P 1'
#
loop_
_entity.id
_entity.type
_entity.pdbx_description
1 polymer ?
#
loop_
_entity_poly.entity_id
_entity_poly.type
_entity_poly.pdbx_seq_one_letter_code
_entity_poly.pdbx_strand_id
1 'polypeptide(L)'
;MENYQDINAKTIDRWVDEGWQWGKPVSHEEYVKALNGEWEVLLTPTVYVPKEWFGENGEIRGKRILGLASGGGQQMPVFAAAGAVCTVLDYSSRQISTEKMVAEREGYAIDIVQADMTKPLPFEDESFDIIFYPVSNCYIEDVYSVFKECARVLKKGGTMLGGFATEINYMVSSDETRIVNKMPFNPLINPEQMRELEEDDAGIQFSHTVVDQIGGQLKAGLTLVDLYDDTNGEGRLHELNVKTFIATKTVKRL
;
A
#
# COMPACT_ATOMS: atom_id res chain seq x y z
N MET A 1 -11.24 -21.10 -14.02
CA MET A 1 -11.38 -19.64 -14.04
C MET A 1 -10.10 -19.07 -13.42
N GLU A 2 -9.59 -18.04 -14.00
CA GLU A 2 -8.45 -17.29 -13.44
C GLU A 2 -8.89 -16.67 -12.10
N ASN A 3 -8.00 -16.66 -11.11
CA ASN A 3 -8.34 -16.04 -9.83
C ASN A 3 -8.24 -14.50 -9.96
N TYR A 4 -8.86 -13.76 -9.06
CA TYR A 4 -8.90 -12.30 -9.15
C TYR A 4 -7.52 -11.67 -8.95
N GLN A 5 -6.63 -12.31 -8.21
CA GLN A 5 -5.27 -11.82 -7.98
C GLN A 5 -4.47 -11.81 -9.30
N ASP A 6 -4.59 -12.86 -10.12
CA ASP A 6 -3.94 -12.92 -11.43
C ASP A 6 -4.51 -11.88 -12.39
N ILE A 7 -5.84 -11.64 -12.34
CA ILE A 7 -6.50 -10.57 -13.11
C ILE A 7 -5.91 -9.22 -12.70
N ASN A 8 -5.85 -8.94 -11.39
CA ASN A 8 -5.29 -7.69 -10.87
C ASN A 8 -3.81 -7.50 -11.24
N ALA A 9 -2.99 -8.55 -11.13
CA ALA A 9 -1.58 -8.47 -11.52
C ALA A 9 -1.43 -8.06 -13.01
N LYS A 10 -2.22 -8.66 -13.91
CA LYS A 10 -2.21 -8.31 -15.34
C LYS A 10 -2.72 -6.89 -15.60
N THR A 11 -3.75 -6.47 -14.88
CA THR A 11 -4.30 -5.11 -14.98
C THR A 11 -3.27 -4.09 -14.55
N ILE A 12 -2.63 -4.29 -13.40
CA ILE A 12 -1.56 -3.42 -12.89
C ILE A 12 -0.36 -3.43 -13.84
N ASP A 13 0.06 -4.60 -14.36
CA ASP A 13 1.15 -4.70 -15.33
C ASP A 13 0.87 -3.83 -16.57
N ARG A 14 -0.35 -3.88 -17.09
CA ARG A 14 -0.78 -3.05 -18.23
C ARG A 14 -0.78 -1.57 -17.86
N TRP A 15 -1.34 -1.16 -16.73
CA TRP A 15 -1.33 0.24 -16.29
C TRP A 15 0.09 0.80 -16.13
N VAL A 16 1.03 0.00 -15.64
CA VAL A 16 2.43 0.40 -15.56
C VAL A 16 3.01 0.63 -16.96
N ASP A 17 2.73 -0.27 -17.91
CA ASP A 17 3.16 -0.11 -19.31
C ASP A 17 2.52 1.12 -20.00
N GLU A 18 1.31 1.52 -19.60
CA GLU A 18 0.59 2.71 -20.06
C GLU A 18 1.03 4.00 -19.35
N GLY A 19 1.89 3.91 -18.34
CA GLY A 19 2.45 5.08 -17.65
C GLY A 19 1.63 5.54 -16.43
N TRP A 20 0.90 4.64 -15.79
CA TRP A 20 0.16 4.88 -14.55
C TRP A 20 1.04 5.54 -13.48
N GLN A 21 0.50 6.58 -12.83
CA GLN A 21 1.30 7.40 -11.90
C GLN A 21 1.88 6.59 -10.72
N TRP A 22 1.14 5.59 -10.20
CA TRP A 22 1.59 4.75 -9.09
C TRP A 22 2.55 3.61 -9.51
N GLY A 23 2.85 3.52 -10.81
CA GLY A 23 3.92 2.69 -11.38
C GLY A 23 5.16 3.48 -11.79
N LYS A 24 5.17 4.83 -11.61
CA LYS A 24 6.33 5.66 -11.97
C LYS A 24 7.37 5.66 -10.86
N PRO A 25 8.62 5.25 -11.15
CA PRO A 25 9.68 5.24 -10.15
C PRO A 25 10.14 6.66 -9.81
N VAL A 26 10.76 6.80 -8.65
CA VAL A 26 11.47 8.03 -8.29
C VAL A 26 12.57 8.35 -9.30
N SER A 27 12.82 9.64 -9.50
CA SER A 27 13.92 10.13 -10.30
C SER A 27 15.28 9.95 -9.57
N HIS A 28 16.38 10.05 -10.32
CA HIS A 28 17.72 10.11 -9.73
C HIS A 28 17.87 11.30 -8.77
N GLU A 29 17.27 12.45 -9.10
CA GLU A 29 17.33 13.64 -8.24
C GLU A 29 16.65 13.40 -6.89
N GLU A 30 15.47 12.78 -6.87
CA GLU A 30 14.75 12.41 -5.62
C GLU A 30 15.55 11.41 -4.79
N TYR A 31 16.18 10.42 -5.43
CA TYR A 31 17.07 9.47 -4.76
C TYR A 31 18.28 10.18 -4.10
N VAL A 32 18.91 11.13 -4.82
CA VAL A 32 20.04 11.90 -4.28
C VAL A 32 19.60 12.81 -3.13
N LYS A 33 18.42 13.43 -3.19
CA LYS A 33 17.86 14.17 -2.04
C LYS A 33 17.70 13.26 -0.82
N ALA A 34 17.18 12.05 -1.03
CA ALA A 34 17.02 11.08 0.05
C ALA A 34 18.36 10.65 0.68
N LEU A 35 19.44 10.48 -0.12
CA LEU A 35 20.80 10.25 0.39
C LEU A 35 21.27 11.36 1.32
N ASN A 36 20.84 12.60 1.11
CA ASN A 36 21.17 13.76 1.92
C ASN A 36 20.22 13.99 3.11
N GLY A 37 19.28 13.04 3.35
CA GLY A 37 18.31 13.11 4.45
C GLY A 37 17.02 13.89 4.12
N GLU A 38 16.90 14.40 2.90
CA GLU A 38 15.71 15.11 2.41
C GLU A 38 14.80 14.11 1.69
N TRP A 39 13.90 13.46 2.42
CA TRP A 39 12.98 12.47 1.85
C TRP A 39 11.59 12.55 2.46
N GLU A 40 10.61 12.22 1.64
CA GLU A 40 9.19 12.10 1.99
C GLU A 40 8.60 10.94 1.21
N VAL A 41 7.58 10.29 1.76
CA VAL A 41 6.88 9.16 1.12
C VAL A 41 5.38 9.26 1.38
N LEU A 42 4.60 8.69 0.49
CA LEU A 42 3.15 8.66 0.57
C LEU A 42 2.66 7.25 0.95
N LEU A 43 1.71 7.19 1.89
CA LEU A 43 0.86 6.02 2.14
C LEU A 43 -0.49 6.17 1.45
N THR A 44 -0.95 7.40 1.32
CA THR A 44 -2.22 7.83 0.72
C THR A 44 -1.93 8.89 -0.34
N PRO A 45 -2.87 9.26 -1.22
CA PRO A 45 -2.58 10.00 -2.44
C PRO A 45 -1.90 11.36 -2.28
N THR A 46 -2.17 12.12 -1.22
CA THR A 46 -1.74 13.53 -1.17
C THR A 46 -0.98 13.93 0.09
N VAL A 47 -1.07 13.15 1.17
CA VAL A 47 -0.47 13.48 2.47
C VAL A 47 0.80 12.66 2.70
N TYR A 48 1.93 13.36 2.86
CA TYR A 48 3.19 12.72 3.23
C TYR A 48 3.14 12.16 4.65
N VAL A 49 3.75 10.98 4.82
CA VAL A 49 3.83 10.34 6.14
C VAL A 49 4.66 11.18 7.10
N PRO A 50 4.14 11.49 8.32
CA PRO A 50 4.91 12.20 9.32
C PRO A 50 6.24 11.48 9.64
N LYS A 51 7.34 12.22 9.66
CA LYS A 51 8.69 11.65 9.91
C LYS A 51 8.77 10.88 11.22
N GLU A 52 8.09 11.34 12.25
CA GLU A 52 8.02 10.71 13.57
C GLU A 52 7.34 9.33 13.55
N TRP A 53 6.65 8.99 12.46
CA TRP A 53 6.10 7.65 12.30
C TRP A 53 7.18 6.58 12.08
N PHE A 54 8.31 6.97 11.51
CA PHE A 54 9.44 6.08 11.24
C PHE A 54 10.40 5.91 12.44
N GLY A 55 10.22 6.69 13.49
CA GLY A 55 11.06 6.71 14.68
C GLY A 55 11.47 8.12 15.07
N GLU A 56 12.33 8.25 16.07
CA GLU A 56 12.81 9.55 16.49
C GLU A 56 13.52 10.25 15.34
N ASN A 57 13.04 11.44 14.97
CA ASN A 57 13.53 12.25 13.83
C ASN A 57 13.51 11.54 12.45
N GLY A 58 12.69 10.49 12.27
CA GLY A 58 12.64 9.72 11.04
C GLY A 58 13.86 8.82 10.80
N GLU A 59 14.60 8.46 11.85
CA GLU A 59 15.82 7.65 11.70
C GLU A 59 15.47 6.18 11.39
N ILE A 60 15.75 5.77 10.15
CA ILE A 60 15.53 4.41 9.65
C ILE A 60 16.80 3.65 9.28
N ARG A 61 17.96 4.25 9.49
CA ARG A 61 19.24 3.63 9.16
C ARG A 61 19.41 2.28 9.87
N GLY A 62 19.69 1.24 9.07
CA GLY A 62 19.84 -0.13 9.54
C GLY A 62 18.51 -0.83 9.92
N LYS A 63 17.36 -0.15 9.86
CA LYS A 63 16.05 -0.79 10.04
C LYS A 63 15.75 -1.71 8.86
N ARG A 64 15.20 -2.88 9.14
CA ARG A 64 14.68 -3.79 8.12
C ARG A 64 13.24 -3.38 7.78
N ILE A 65 13.03 -2.94 6.56
CA ILE A 65 11.72 -2.46 6.09
C ILE A 65 11.18 -3.43 5.03
N LEU A 66 9.96 -3.90 5.23
CA LEU A 66 9.18 -4.59 4.23
C LEU A 66 8.24 -3.58 3.54
N GLY A 67 8.41 -3.37 2.23
CA GLY A 67 7.39 -2.78 1.38
C GLY A 67 6.40 -3.85 0.94
N LEU A 68 5.18 -3.82 1.44
CA LEU A 68 4.13 -4.80 1.12
C LEU A 68 3.23 -4.23 0.03
N ALA A 69 3.16 -4.90 -1.13
CA ALA A 69 2.54 -4.38 -2.34
C ALA A 69 3.00 -2.93 -2.64
N SER A 70 4.30 -2.73 -2.57
CA SER A 70 4.98 -1.43 -2.68
C SER A 70 6.11 -1.49 -3.73
N GLY A 71 5.89 -2.25 -4.80
CA GLY A 71 6.77 -2.27 -5.95
C GLY A 71 6.74 -0.95 -6.74
N GLY A 72 7.43 -0.94 -7.89
CA GLY A 72 7.42 0.21 -8.80
C GLY A 72 8.50 1.26 -8.53
N GLY A 73 9.39 1.04 -7.56
CA GLY A 73 10.53 1.94 -7.34
C GLY A 73 10.16 3.32 -6.82
N GLN A 74 9.14 3.41 -5.97
CA GLN A 74 8.69 4.68 -5.40
C GLN A 74 9.21 4.90 -3.97
N GLN A 75 8.86 4.03 -3.03
CA GLN A 75 9.18 4.23 -1.61
C GLN A 75 10.47 3.51 -1.22
N MET A 76 10.70 2.28 -1.72
CA MET A 76 11.85 1.47 -1.34
C MET A 76 13.20 2.12 -1.70
N PRO A 77 13.38 2.74 -2.89
CA PRO A 77 14.61 3.48 -3.19
C PRO A 77 14.89 4.61 -2.20
N VAL A 78 13.85 5.32 -1.78
CA VAL A 78 13.94 6.41 -0.80
C VAL A 78 14.41 5.88 0.56
N PHE A 79 13.83 4.77 1.02
CA PHE A 79 14.25 4.15 2.27
C PHE A 79 15.66 3.56 2.20
N ALA A 80 16.04 2.98 1.06
CA ALA A 80 17.41 2.49 0.84
C ALA A 80 18.42 3.64 0.88
N ALA A 81 18.13 4.77 0.22
CA ALA A 81 18.94 5.98 0.27
C ALA A 81 19.09 6.52 1.70
N ALA A 82 18.01 6.48 2.50
CA ALA A 82 18.05 6.86 3.92
C ALA A 82 18.76 5.82 4.82
N GLY A 83 19.25 4.73 4.25
CA GLY A 83 20.10 3.73 4.93
C GLY A 83 19.35 2.55 5.52
N ALA A 84 18.09 2.33 5.17
CA ALA A 84 17.35 1.13 5.57
C ALA A 84 17.81 -0.11 4.79
N VAL A 85 17.56 -1.29 5.36
CA VAL A 85 17.67 -2.59 4.68
C VAL A 85 16.30 -2.96 4.14
N CYS A 86 16.13 -2.83 2.83
CA CYS A 86 14.83 -2.93 2.19
C CYS A 86 14.56 -4.31 1.62
N THR A 87 13.32 -4.77 1.79
CA THR A 87 12.71 -5.90 1.11
C THR A 87 11.39 -5.42 0.51
N VAL A 88 11.12 -5.73 -0.74
CA VAL A 88 9.83 -5.46 -1.38
C VAL A 88 9.12 -6.76 -1.74
N LEU A 89 7.82 -6.83 -1.50
CA LEU A 89 6.96 -7.88 -1.98
C LEU A 89 5.85 -7.25 -2.82
N ASP A 90 5.71 -7.70 -4.05
CA ASP A 90 4.62 -7.31 -4.95
C ASP A 90 4.22 -8.51 -5.82
N TYR A 91 2.99 -8.51 -6.33
CA TYR A 91 2.52 -9.58 -7.21
C TYR A 91 2.63 -9.21 -8.69
N SER A 92 2.61 -7.90 -9.02
CA SER A 92 2.79 -7.40 -10.38
C SER A 92 4.23 -7.59 -10.86
N SER A 93 4.38 -8.23 -12.01
CA SER A 93 5.68 -8.46 -12.64
C SER A 93 6.34 -7.16 -13.10
N ARG A 94 5.53 -6.15 -13.51
CA ARG A 94 6.00 -4.84 -13.94
C ARG A 94 6.47 -4.00 -12.77
N GLN A 95 5.72 -3.99 -11.66
CA GLN A 95 6.16 -3.33 -10.42
C GLN A 95 7.49 -3.89 -9.92
N ILE A 96 7.64 -5.20 -9.93
CA ILE A 96 8.90 -5.88 -9.57
C ILE A 96 10.05 -5.51 -10.54
N SER A 97 9.78 -5.49 -11.84
CA SER A 97 10.79 -5.13 -12.84
C SER A 97 11.24 -3.67 -12.73
N THR A 98 10.30 -2.77 -12.43
CA THR A 98 10.59 -1.34 -12.21
C THR A 98 11.43 -1.15 -10.95
N GLU A 99 11.10 -1.84 -9.85
CA GLU A 99 11.90 -1.80 -8.62
C GLU A 99 13.35 -2.24 -8.87
N LYS A 100 13.52 -3.36 -9.58
CA LYS A 100 14.84 -3.87 -9.96
C LYS A 100 15.62 -2.87 -10.82
N MET A 101 14.98 -2.27 -11.81
CA MET A 101 15.59 -1.28 -12.69
C MET A 101 16.10 -0.06 -11.88
N VAL A 102 15.33 0.41 -10.90
CA VAL A 102 15.75 1.54 -10.03
C VAL A 102 16.94 1.11 -9.15
N ALA A 103 16.89 -0.07 -8.55
CA ALA A 103 17.98 -0.58 -7.73
C ALA A 103 19.30 -0.70 -8.51
N GLU A 104 19.22 -1.19 -9.75
CA GLU A 104 20.38 -1.27 -10.66
C GLU A 104 20.88 0.13 -11.07
N ARG A 105 19.97 1.06 -11.38
CA ARG A 105 20.29 2.45 -11.77
C ARG A 105 21.03 3.20 -10.65
N GLU A 106 20.52 3.07 -9.41
CA GLU A 106 21.05 3.83 -8.27
C GLU A 106 22.13 3.06 -7.48
N GLY A 107 22.31 1.76 -7.75
CA GLY A 107 23.39 0.95 -7.17
C GLY A 107 23.17 0.57 -5.69
N TYR A 108 21.93 0.42 -5.24
CA TYR A 108 21.63 -0.07 -3.88
C TYR A 108 21.16 -1.53 -3.88
N ALA A 109 21.33 -2.18 -2.74
CA ALA A 109 20.86 -3.55 -2.53
C ALA A 109 19.43 -3.57 -1.98
N ILE A 110 18.60 -4.46 -2.52
CA ILE A 110 17.24 -4.71 -2.07
C ILE A 110 16.86 -6.18 -2.32
N ASP A 111 16.16 -6.79 -1.39
CA ASP A 111 15.54 -8.09 -1.58
C ASP A 111 14.18 -7.90 -2.29
N ILE A 112 14.02 -8.53 -3.45
CA ILE A 112 12.81 -8.42 -4.27
C ILE A 112 12.09 -9.76 -4.33
N VAL A 113 10.84 -9.79 -3.87
CA VAL A 113 10.01 -11.00 -3.78
C VAL A 113 8.73 -10.81 -4.58
N GLN A 114 8.56 -11.61 -5.63
CA GLN A 114 7.27 -11.67 -6.35
C GLN A 114 6.37 -12.71 -5.68
N ALA A 115 5.34 -12.26 -4.96
CA ALA A 115 4.43 -13.14 -4.24
C ALA A 115 3.06 -12.49 -4.00
N ASP A 116 2.04 -13.34 -3.85
CA ASP A 116 0.67 -12.95 -3.49
C ASP A 116 0.57 -12.74 -1.97
N MET A 117 0.30 -11.50 -1.54
CA MET A 117 0.17 -11.17 -0.11
C MET A 117 -1.03 -11.79 0.57
N THR A 118 -1.98 -12.37 -0.17
CA THR A 118 -3.13 -13.11 0.40
C THR A 118 -2.74 -14.52 0.88
N LYS A 119 -1.52 -14.96 0.57
CA LYS A 119 -0.93 -16.21 1.02
C LYS A 119 0.01 -15.97 2.21
N PRO A 120 0.42 -17.02 2.94
CA PRO A 120 1.45 -16.87 3.96
C PRO A 120 2.68 -16.17 3.38
N LEU A 121 3.10 -15.06 4.01
CA LEU A 121 4.26 -14.31 3.55
C LEU A 121 5.54 -15.16 3.66
N PRO A 122 6.41 -15.20 2.63
CA PRO A 122 7.60 -16.06 2.59
C PRO A 122 8.75 -15.51 3.45
N PHE A 123 8.43 -15.07 4.65
CA PHE A 123 9.38 -14.51 5.61
C PHE A 123 9.22 -15.20 6.98
N GLU A 124 10.31 -15.27 7.72
CA GLU A 124 10.30 -15.77 9.09
C GLU A 124 9.56 -14.80 10.03
N ASP A 125 9.11 -15.31 11.18
CA ASP A 125 8.54 -14.50 12.23
C ASP A 125 9.54 -13.44 12.69
N GLU A 126 9.02 -12.25 13.05
CA GLU A 126 9.83 -11.17 13.63
C GLU A 126 11.04 -10.74 12.76
N SER A 127 10.88 -10.72 11.43
CA SER A 127 11.93 -10.37 10.46
C SER A 127 12.11 -8.87 10.26
N PHE A 128 11.05 -8.06 10.42
CA PHE A 128 11.05 -6.65 10.03
C PHE A 128 10.82 -5.70 11.19
N ASP A 129 11.50 -4.55 11.16
CA ASP A 129 11.31 -3.45 12.11
C ASP A 129 10.13 -2.57 11.70
N ILE A 130 9.92 -2.41 10.37
CA ILE A 130 8.84 -1.61 9.80
C ILE A 130 8.21 -2.38 8.64
N ILE A 131 6.88 -2.36 8.56
CA ILE A 131 6.13 -2.72 7.36
C ILE A 131 5.55 -1.43 6.80
N PHE A 132 5.82 -1.15 5.53
CA PHE A 132 5.25 -0.04 4.77
C PHE A 132 4.25 -0.61 3.77
N TYR A 133 2.97 -0.33 3.97
CA TYR A 133 1.86 -0.90 3.23
C TYR A 133 1.01 0.23 2.62
N PRO A 134 1.40 0.80 1.45
CA PRO A 134 0.64 1.85 0.78
C PRO A 134 -0.71 1.31 0.27
N VAL A 135 -1.58 2.21 -0.20
CA VAL A 135 -2.93 1.84 -0.66
C VAL A 135 -2.85 0.75 -1.74
N SER A 136 -3.25 -0.45 -1.36
CA SER A 136 -3.31 -1.64 -2.22
C SER A 136 -4.25 -2.72 -1.69
N ASN A 137 -4.70 -2.60 -0.43
CA ASN A 137 -5.57 -3.61 0.17
C ASN A 137 -6.98 -3.65 -0.44
N CYS A 138 -7.36 -2.65 -1.21
CA CYS A 138 -8.57 -2.68 -2.03
C CYS A 138 -8.55 -3.79 -3.09
N TYR A 139 -7.39 -4.29 -3.47
CA TYR A 139 -7.24 -5.41 -4.42
C TYR A 139 -7.32 -6.79 -3.78
N ILE A 140 -7.65 -6.89 -2.51
CA ILE A 140 -7.80 -8.17 -1.79
C ILE A 140 -9.14 -8.25 -1.06
N GLU A 141 -9.74 -9.44 -1.01
CA GLU A 141 -11.03 -9.67 -0.37
C GLU A 141 -10.91 -9.79 1.16
N ASP A 142 -9.90 -10.53 1.65
CA ASP A 142 -9.69 -10.79 3.09
C ASP A 142 -8.46 -10.03 3.63
N VAL A 143 -8.69 -8.87 4.24
CA VAL A 143 -7.64 -8.07 4.87
C VAL A 143 -7.18 -8.63 6.22
N TYR A 144 -8.01 -9.42 6.91
CA TYR A 144 -7.67 -9.97 8.24
C TYR A 144 -6.49 -10.93 8.16
N SER A 145 -6.47 -11.81 7.16
CA SER A 145 -5.35 -12.73 6.92
C SER A 145 -4.06 -11.99 6.66
N VAL A 146 -4.10 -10.89 5.89
CA VAL A 146 -2.91 -10.08 5.60
C VAL A 146 -2.41 -9.36 6.85
N PHE A 147 -3.29 -8.74 7.65
CA PHE A 147 -2.88 -8.11 8.90
C PHE A 147 -2.28 -9.10 9.90
N LYS A 148 -2.80 -10.34 9.94
CA LYS A 148 -2.24 -11.41 10.78
C LYS A 148 -0.81 -11.76 10.33
N GLU A 149 -0.56 -11.89 9.05
CA GLU A 149 0.77 -12.15 8.50
C GLU A 149 1.70 -10.95 8.73
N CYS A 150 1.23 -9.71 8.54
CA CYS A 150 1.98 -8.51 8.90
C CYS A 150 2.42 -8.56 10.38
N ALA A 151 1.48 -8.85 11.28
CA ALA A 151 1.80 -8.96 12.70
C ALA A 151 2.79 -10.11 13.01
N ARG A 152 2.74 -11.23 12.26
CA ARG A 152 3.66 -12.34 12.41
C ARG A 152 5.10 -11.95 12.05
N VAL A 153 5.28 -11.37 10.87
CA VAL A 153 6.62 -11.03 10.36
C VAL A 153 7.21 -9.75 10.96
N LEU A 154 6.39 -8.93 11.62
CA LEU A 154 6.84 -7.73 12.32
C LEU A 154 7.48 -8.13 13.66
N LYS A 155 8.62 -7.54 13.98
CA LYS A 155 9.28 -7.71 15.29
C LYS A 155 8.42 -7.14 16.42
N LYS A 156 8.61 -7.63 17.63
CA LYS A 156 8.07 -6.99 18.83
C LYS A 156 8.58 -5.56 18.93
N GLY A 157 7.68 -4.61 19.19
CA GLY A 157 7.97 -3.18 19.14
C GLY A 157 8.10 -2.60 17.72
N GLY A 158 8.01 -3.44 16.69
CA GLY A 158 8.01 -3.00 15.28
C GLY A 158 6.72 -2.30 14.88
N THR A 159 6.79 -1.51 13.83
CA THR A 159 5.71 -0.61 13.38
C THR A 159 5.18 -1.03 12.01
N MET A 160 3.85 -1.09 11.86
CA MET A 160 3.20 -1.14 10.55
C MET A 160 2.61 0.24 10.22
N LEU A 161 2.96 0.75 9.05
CA LEU A 161 2.43 1.97 8.46
C LEU A 161 1.57 1.57 7.26
N GLY A 162 0.26 1.76 7.38
CA GLY A 162 -0.69 1.32 6.36
C GLY A 162 -1.56 2.45 5.84
N GLY A 163 -1.73 2.53 4.50
CA GLY A 163 -2.65 3.42 3.81
C GLY A 163 -3.81 2.64 3.21
N PHE A 164 -5.05 3.12 3.37
CA PHE A 164 -6.25 2.38 3.02
C PHE A 164 -7.30 3.29 2.39
N ALA A 165 -7.97 2.80 1.35
CA ALA A 165 -9.18 3.41 0.81
C ALA A 165 -10.36 3.19 1.78
N THR A 166 -11.17 4.22 1.99
CA THR A 166 -12.42 4.09 2.75
C THR A 166 -13.55 3.59 1.87
N GLU A 167 -14.65 3.13 2.47
CA GLU A 167 -15.83 2.67 1.74
C GLU A 167 -16.43 3.73 0.83
N ILE A 168 -16.18 5.00 1.11
CA ILE A 168 -16.75 6.13 0.35
C ILE A 168 -16.38 6.06 -1.13
N ASN A 169 -15.16 5.63 -1.46
CA ASN A 169 -14.71 5.45 -2.84
C ASN A 169 -15.60 4.48 -3.65
N TYR A 170 -16.26 3.56 -2.97
CA TYR A 170 -17.09 2.51 -3.58
C TYR A 170 -18.58 2.76 -3.47
N MET A 171 -19.00 3.78 -2.71
CA MET A 171 -20.42 4.08 -2.50
C MET A 171 -21.00 4.97 -3.59
N VAL A 172 -20.18 5.80 -4.21
CA VAL A 172 -20.59 6.89 -5.08
C VAL A 172 -20.53 6.51 -6.56
N SER A 173 -21.30 7.24 -7.37
CA SER A 173 -21.19 7.20 -8.84
C SER A 173 -19.83 7.71 -9.31
N SER A 174 -19.43 7.37 -10.53
CA SER A 174 -18.16 7.81 -11.13
C SER A 174 -17.98 9.34 -11.19
N ASP A 175 -19.10 10.10 -11.25
CA ASP A 175 -19.11 11.57 -11.15
C ASP A 175 -19.13 12.07 -9.69
N GLU A 176 -19.07 11.19 -8.70
CA GLU A 176 -19.04 11.45 -7.25
C GLU A 176 -20.24 12.30 -6.73
N THR A 177 -21.37 12.31 -7.45
CA THR A 177 -22.51 13.16 -7.10
C THR A 177 -23.63 12.44 -6.36
N ARG A 178 -23.66 11.11 -6.39
CA ARG A 178 -24.73 10.29 -5.81
C ARG A 178 -24.20 9.04 -5.16
N ILE A 179 -24.87 8.55 -4.11
CA ILE A 179 -24.68 7.21 -3.57
C ILE A 179 -25.45 6.25 -4.47
N VAL A 180 -24.77 5.28 -5.05
CA VAL A 180 -25.33 4.33 -6.02
C VAL A 180 -25.13 2.87 -5.62
N ASN A 181 -24.04 2.55 -4.94
CA ASN A 181 -23.69 1.19 -4.62
C ASN A 181 -24.17 0.72 -3.25
N LYS A 182 -24.68 -0.52 -3.21
CA LYS A 182 -24.96 -1.24 -1.96
C LYS A 182 -23.66 -1.81 -1.40
N MET A 183 -23.42 -1.54 -0.13
CA MET A 183 -22.26 -2.08 0.58
C MET A 183 -22.53 -3.44 1.24
N PRO A 184 -21.52 -4.31 1.43
CA PRO A 184 -20.14 -4.09 0.97
C PRO A 184 -20.01 -4.15 -0.56
N PHE A 185 -19.04 -3.40 -1.10
CA PHE A 185 -18.66 -3.53 -2.50
C PHE A 185 -17.79 -4.78 -2.64
N ASN A 186 -18.36 -5.82 -3.25
CA ASN A 186 -17.68 -7.10 -3.49
C ASN A 186 -18.10 -7.66 -4.85
N PRO A 187 -17.30 -7.48 -5.90
CA PRO A 187 -17.62 -7.88 -7.26
C PRO A 187 -17.71 -9.40 -7.45
N LEU A 188 -17.12 -10.20 -6.55
CA LEU A 188 -17.20 -11.67 -6.66
C LEU A 188 -18.60 -12.22 -6.35
N ILE A 189 -19.41 -11.47 -5.62
CA ILE A 189 -20.77 -11.85 -5.25
C ILE A 189 -21.85 -10.93 -5.84
N ASN A 190 -21.45 -9.82 -6.46
CA ASN A 190 -22.35 -8.84 -7.07
C ASN A 190 -21.96 -8.59 -8.54
N PRO A 191 -22.69 -9.15 -9.53
CA PRO A 191 -22.38 -8.99 -10.95
C PRO A 191 -22.51 -7.55 -11.48
N GLU A 192 -23.26 -6.67 -10.80
CA GLU A 192 -23.39 -5.28 -11.20
C GLU A 192 -22.11 -4.51 -10.85
N GLN A 193 -21.58 -4.75 -9.65
CA GLN A 193 -20.29 -4.18 -9.22
C GLN A 193 -19.12 -4.73 -10.05
N MET A 194 -19.19 -5.99 -10.50
CA MET A 194 -18.19 -6.53 -11.42
C MET A 194 -18.19 -5.79 -12.75
N ARG A 195 -19.38 -5.55 -13.33
CA ARG A 195 -19.48 -4.80 -14.60
C ARG A 195 -19.02 -3.38 -14.47
N GLU A 196 -19.31 -2.70 -13.36
CA GLU A 196 -18.81 -1.35 -13.08
C GLU A 196 -17.28 -1.30 -13.14
N LEU A 197 -16.60 -2.23 -12.47
CA LEU A 197 -15.12 -2.31 -12.50
C LEU A 197 -14.56 -2.65 -13.88
N GLU A 198 -15.26 -3.50 -14.65
CA GLU A 198 -14.87 -3.82 -16.03
C GLU A 198 -15.03 -2.60 -16.96
N GLU A 199 -16.11 -1.83 -16.82
CA GLU A 199 -16.37 -0.61 -17.59
C GLU A 199 -15.36 0.50 -17.26
N ASP A 200 -14.98 0.64 -16.00
CA ASP A 200 -14.03 1.64 -15.52
C ASP A 200 -12.56 1.18 -15.64
N ASP A 201 -12.34 -0.06 -16.09
CA ASP A 201 -11.01 -0.67 -16.18
C ASP A 201 -10.22 -0.60 -14.84
N ALA A 202 -10.93 -0.79 -13.74
CA ALA A 202 -10.42 -0.51 -12.39
C ALA A 202 -9.71 -1.70 -11.72
N GLY A 203 -9.65 -2.87 -12.38
CA GLY A 203 -9.25 -4.13 -11.73
C GLY A 203 -10.33 -4.61 -10.75
N ILE A 204 -10.09 -5.73 -10.12
CA ILE A 204 -11.04 -6.30 -9.14
C ILE A 204 -10.77 -5.68 -7.77
N GLN A 205 -11.69 -4.84 -7.30
CA GLN A 205 -11.55 -4.11 -6.05
C GLN A 205 -12.65 -4.46 -5.05
N PHE A 206 -12.34 -4.29 -3.78
CA PHE A 206 -13.20 -4.58 -2.64
C PHE A 206 -13.25 -3.39 -1.68
N SER A 207 -14.43 -3.09 -1.14
CA SER A 207 -14.52 -2.15 -0.03
C SER A 207 -14.24 -2.85 1.29
N HIS A 208 -13.62 -2.11 2.21
CA HIS A 208 -13.39 -2.54 3.58
C HIS A 208 -13.85 -1.46 4.54
N THR A 209 -14.62 -1.87 5.55
CA THR A 209 -15.11 -0.95 6.58
C THR A 209 -13.96 -0.45 7.46
N VAL A 210 -14.20 0.63 8.19
CA VAL A 210 -13.26 1.07 9.25
C VAL A 210 -13.01 -0.05 10.28
N VAL A 211 -14.02 -0.90 10.53
CA VAL A 211 -13.88 -2.07 11.40
C VAL A 211 -12.95 -3.12 10.80
N ASP A 212 -12.99 -3.34 9.49
CA ASP A 212 -12.07 -4.26 8.81
C ASP A 212 -10.65 -3.68 8.82
N GLN A 213 -10.50 -2.41 8.47
CA GLN A 213 -9.20 -1.74 8.38
C GLN A 213 -8.50 -1.61 9.75
N ILE A 214 -9.14 -0.91 10.69
CA ILE A 214 -8.56 -0.65 12.01
C ILE A 214 -8.77 -1.85 12.93
N GLY A 215 -9.98 -2.38 13.01
CA GLY A 215 -10.31 -3.53 13.86
C GLY A 215 -9.56 -4.79 13.46
N GLY A 216 -9.28 -4.99 12.16
CA GLY A 216 -8.44 -6.08 11.66
C GLY A 216 -7.03 -6.03 12.20
N GLN A 217 -6.40 -4.85 12.17
CA GLN A 217 -5.07 -4.64 12.76
C GLN A 217 -5.05 -4.91 14.27
N LEU A 218 -6.07 -4.43 15.01
CA LEU A 218 -6.21 -4.67 16.45
C LEU A 218 -6.38 -6.16 16.76
N LYS A 219 -7.20 -6.88 15.99
CA LYS A 219 -7.40 -8.34 16.14
C LYS A 219 -6.15 -9.15 15.79
N ALA A 220 -5.29 -8.63 14.91
CA ALA A 220 -3.98 -9.22 14.63
C ALA A 220 -2.95 -9.02 15.75
N GLY A 221 -3.29 -8.28 16.83
CA GLY A 221 -2.43 -8.02 17.96
C GLY A 221 -1.60 -6.74 17.84
N LEU A 222 -1.89 -5.92 16.85
CA LEU A 222 -1.29 -4.60 16.70
C LEU A 222 -2.03 -3.58 17.60
N THR A 223 -1.35 -2.51 17.97
CA THR A 223 -1.93 -1.39 18.74
C THR A 223 -1.88 -0.14 17.90
N LEU A 224 -3.04 0.46 17.63
CA LEU A 224 -3.11 1.76 16.94
C LEU A 224 -2.46 2.84 17.82
N VAL A 225 -1.53 3.57 17.24
CA VAL A 225 -0.77 4.64 17.92
C VAL A 225 -1.13 6.00 17.37
N ASP A 226 -1.33 6.08 16.04
CA ASP A 226 -1.64 7.33 15.34
C ASP A 226 -2.37 7.05 14.03
N LEU A 227 -3.04 8.06 13.49
CA LEU A 227 -3.71 8.01 12.18
C LEU A 227 -3.88 9.40 11.60
N TYR A 228 -4.01 9.48 10.27
CA TYR A 228 -4.48 10.67 9.56
C TYR A 228 -5.44 10.27 8.44
N ASP A 229 -6.19 11.23 7.93
CA ASP A 229 -7.08 11.07 6.79
C ASP A 229 -6.61 11.87 5.58
N ASP A 230 -7.07 11.46 4.39
CA ASP A 230 -6.68 12.06 3.12
C ASP A 230 -7.84 12.00 2.11
N THR A 231 -7.68 12.69 0.99
CA THR A 231 -8.60 12.72 -0.14
C THR A 231 -7.97 12.14 -1.39
N ASN A 232 -8.74 11.98 -2.47
CA ASN A 232 -8.21 11.55 -3.79
C ASN A 232 -7.20 12.54 -4.39
N GLY A 233 -7.18 13.79 -3.93
CA GLY A 233 -6.41 14.88 -4.54
C GLY A 233 -7.14 15.59 -5.70
N GLU A 234 -8.19 15.01 -6.21
CA GLU A 234 -9.03 15.54 -7.27
C GLU A 234 -10.47 15.00 -7.17
N GLY A 235 -11.36 15.45 -8.01
CA GLY A 235 -12.76 15.03 -8.04
C GLY A 235 -13.67 15.77 -7.06
N ARG A 236 -14.96 15.46 -7.12
CA ARG A 236 -15.99 16.14 -6.33
C ARG A 236 -15.85 15.88 -4.84
N LEU A 237 -15.47 14.68 -4.45
CA LEU A 237 -15.25 14.34 -3.04
C LEU A 237 -14.07 15.14 -2.46
N HIS A 238 -13.00 15.34 -3.23
CA HIS A 238 -11.87 16.18 -2.84
C HIS A 238 -12.29 17.65 -2.67
N GLU A 239 -13.01 18.22 -3.65
CA GLU A 239 -13.53 19.59 -3.57
C GLU A 239 -14.40 19.84 -2.32
N LEU A 240 -15.15 18.82 -1.90
CA LEU A 240 -15.98 18.85 -0.70
C LEU A 240 -15.22 18.46 0.57
N ASN A 241 -13.91 18.20 0.48
CA ASN A 241 -13.04 17.73 1.57
C ASN A 241 -13.55 16.44 2.24
N VAL A 242 -14.19 15.57 1.47
CA VAL A 242 -14.59 14.23 1.94
C VAL A 242 -13.38 13.32 1.99
N LYS A 243 -13.15 12.69 3.14
CA LYS A 243 -11.97 11.85 3.37
C LYS A 243 -12.19 10.44 2.81
N THR A 244 -11.52 10.16 1.72
CA THR A 244 -11.62 8.92 0.95
C THR A 244 -10.51 7.92 1.26
N PHE A 245 -9.49 8.36 2.02
CA PHE A 245 -8.40 7.52 2.50
C PHE A 245 -8.12 7.75 3.97
N ILE A 246 -7.54 6.75 4.61
CA ILE A 246 -6.96 6.82 5.95
C ILE A 246 -5.57 6.20 5.94
N ALA A 247 -4.66 6.73 6.75
CA ALA A 247 -3.40 6.09 7.07
C ALA A 247 -3.34 5.79 8.56
N THR A 248 -2.72 4.66 8.93
CA THR A 248 -2.57 4.22 10.31
C THR A 248 -1.12 3.93 10.64
N LYS A 249 -0.72 4.29 11.85
CA LYS A 249 0.48 3.80 12.52
C LYS A 249 0.08 2.81 13.59
N THR A 250 0.47 1.57 13.45
CA THR A 250 0.26 0.54 14.47
C THR A 250 1.57 -0.08 14.91
N VAL A 251 1.63 -0.58 16.14
CA VAL A 251 2.82 -1.17 16.75
C VAL A 251 2.49 -2.57 17.28
N LYS A 252 3.36 -3.54 17.00
CA LYS A 252 3.29 -4.87 17.63
C LYS A 252 3.74 -4.78 19.08
N ARG A 253 2.91 -5.23 20.02
CA ARG A 253 3.26 -5.22 21.46
C ARG A 253 4.52 -6.04 21.75
N LEU A 254 5.24 -5.63 22.79
CA LEU A 254 6.42 -6.33 23.30
C LEU A 254 6.09 -7.74 23.84
#